data_e1581ec8255d77a93dbf16a8dddeea72
#
_entry.id   e1581ec8255d77a93dbf16a8dddeea72
#
_cell.length_a   1.000
_cell.length_b   1.000
_cell.length_c   1.000
_cell.angle_alpha   90.00
_cell.angle_beta   90.00
_cell.angle_gamma   90.00
#
_symmetry.space_group_name_H-M   'P 1'
#
loop_
_entity.id
_entity.type
_entity.pdbx_description
1 polymer ?
#
loop_
_entity_poly.entity_id
_entity_poly.type
_entity_poly.pdbx_seq_one_letter_code
_entity_poly.pdbx_strand_id
1 'polypeptide(L)'
;MNRLFTIIGGLLLALSVSGQTIFDTYLERAKAFATAFPREKVHLHFDNASYYQGDTIWFKAYAVTVGDNQYSRISKPLYVELVDQSGNIMERQIVKLVNGQGEGQISLANTFFTGYYEVRAYTKWMLAFSDDDYFSRTLPVYRRTIGTTNGERQIAEYRMDDSMKQRPREKLGVLNVRFYPESGTLVKGVPTVIGFETLSRDSGWVNVSGVLLDADNNPLMPVSTIHDGMGTFVYTPGDRPASVEIDYGGKRRSFRLPKADADGYNVRVNVRDDMFDVTVSRSATTAAQPLALFVFAQGQPCSYVPVAL
;
A
#
# COMPACT_ATOMS: atom_id res chain seq x y z
N MET A 1 22.72 -48.78 -24.13
CA MET A 1 22.68 -47.35 -23.81
C MET A 1 21.28 -46.75 -23.91
N ASN A 2 20.39 -47.21 -24.78
CA ASN A 2 19.06 -46.58 -24.98
C ASN A 2 18.01 -46.80 -23.88
N ARG A 3 18.14 -47.82 -23.03
CA ARG A 3 17.18 -48.09 -21.95
C ARG A 3 17.34 -47.19 -20.72
N LEU A 4 18.55 -46.70 -20.50
CA LEU A 4 18.83 -45.80 -19.37
C LEU A 4 18.26 -44.39 -19.61
N PHE A 5 18.34 -43.92 -20.87
CA PHE A 5 17.78 -42.63 -21.26
C PHE A 5 16.26 -42.59 -21.18
N THR A 6 15.58 -43.69 -21.49
CA THR A 6 14.10 -43.79 -21.43
C THR A 6 13.61 -43.73 -19.95
N ILE A 7 14.35 -44.33 -19.01
CA ILE A 7 13.99 -44.32 -17.60
C ILE A 7 14.21 -42.94 -16.99
N ILE A 8 15.30 -42.24 -17.34
CA ILE A 8 15.56 -40.86 -16.87
C ILE A 8 14.54 -39.89 -17.46
N GLY A 9 14.19 -40.01 -18.75
CA GLY A 9 13.16 -39.19 -19.38
C GLY A 9 11.77 -39.42 -18.77
N GLY A 10 11.43 -40.69 -18.45
CA GLY A 10 10.17 -41.01 -17.76
C GLY A 10 10.12 -40.51 -16.32
N LEU A 11 11.22 -40.51 -15.62
CA LEU A 11 11.30 -40.00 -14.25
C LEU A 11 11.16 -38.45 -14.19
N LEU A 12 11.78 -37.75 -15.13
CA LEU A 12 11.65 -36.31 -15.27
C LEU A 12 10.22 -35.89 -15.66
N LEU A 13 9.56 -36.63 -16.54
CA LEU A 13 8.16 -36.42 -16.88
C LEU A 13 7.23 -36.71 -15.69
N ALA A 14 7.49 -37.76 -14.92
CA ALA A 14 6.70 -38.09 -13.72
C ALA A 14 6.80 -37.01 -12.63
N LEU A 15 7.98 -36.44 -12.44
CA LEU A 15 8.17 -35.31 -11.49
C LEU A 15 7.45 -34.05 -11.96
N SER A 16 7.44 -33.78 -13.25
CA SER A 16 6.72 -32.64 -13.84
C SER A 16 5.21 -32.78 -13.67
N VAL A 17 4.67 -33.98 -13.90
CA VAL A 17 3.24 -34.27 -13.72
C VAL A 17 2.81 -34.17 -12.27
N SER A 18 3.62 -34.64 -11.33
CA SER A 18 3.32 -34.57 -9.90
C SER A 18 3.27 -33.11 -9.40
N GLY A 19 4.21 -32.26 -9.85
CA GLY A 19 4.23 -30.84 -9.52
C GLY A 19 3.00 -30.11 -10.08
N GLN A 20 2.60 -30.40 -11.30
CA GLN A 20 1.44 -29.79 -11.96
C GLN A 20 0.15 -30.11 -11.21
N THR A 21 -0.05 -31.34 -10.79
CA THR A 21 -1.23 -31.78 -10.03
C THR A 21 -1.34 -31.05 -8.66
N ILE A 22 -0.21 -30.76 -8.01
CA ILE A 22 -0.21 -29.99 -6.76
C ILE A 22 -0.68 -28.55 -6.99
N PHE A 23 -0.15 -27.87 -8.00
CA PHE A 23 -0.50 -26.50 -8.32
C PHE A 23 -1.98 -26.37 -8.78
N ASP A 24 -2.47 -27.33 -9.56
CA ASP A 24 -3.89 -27.42 -9.93
C ASP A 24 -4.76 -27.52 -8.67
N THR A 25 -4.40 -28.38 -7.74
CA THR A 25 -5.12 -28.54 -6.47
C THR A 25 -5.14 -27.25 -5.65
N TYR A 26 -4.03 -26.50 -5.59
CA TYR A 26 -4.00 -25.21 -4.91
C TYR A 26 -4.88 -24.18 -5.59
N LEU A 27 -4.84 -24.09 -6.92
CA LEU A 27 -5.67 -23.15 -7.69
C LEU A 27 -7.16 -23.44 -7.46
N GLU A 28 -7.57 -24.70 -7.56
CA GLU A 28 -8.97 -25.09 -7.34
C GLU A 28 -9.45 -24.81 -5.89
N ARG A 29 -8.59 -25.05 -4.89
CA ARG A 29 -8.90 -24.69 -3.49
C ARG A 29 -9.02 -23.17 -3.32
N ALA A 30 -8.13 -22.39 -3.94
CA ALA A 30 -8.18 -20.94 -3.87
C ALA A 30 -9.46 -20.39 -4.53
N LYS A 31 -9.85 -20.93 -5.69
CA LYS A 31 -11.12 -20.58 -6.35
C LYS A 31 -12.34 -20.98 -5.52
N ALA A 32 -12.33 -22.17 -4.94
CA ALA A 32 -13.41 -22.63 -4.08
C ALA A 32 -13.54 -21.73 -2.85
N PHE A 33 -12.41 -21.33 -2.23
CA PHE A 33 -12.40 -20.38 -1.12
C PHE A 33 -12.96 -19.02 -1.53
N ALA A 34 -12.50 -18.46 -2.65
CA ALA A 34 -12.98 -17.17 -3.15
C ALA A 34 -14.49 -17.17 -3.47
N THR A 35 -15.01 -18.31 -3.92
CA THR A 35 -16.45 -18.51 -4.16
C THR A 35 -17.23 -18.62 -2.85
N ALA A 36 -16.72 -19.38 -1.89
CA ALA A 36 -17.38 -19.60 -0.58
C ALA A 36 -17.34 -18.34 0.30
N PHE A 37 -16.28 -17.54 0.18
CA PHE A 37 -16.03 -16.32 0.96
C PHE A 37 -15.77 -15.12 0.02
N PRO A 38 -16.80 -14.67 -0.71
CA PRO A 38 -16.63 -13.55 -1.64
C PRO A 38 -16.28 -12.27 -0.88
N ARG A 39 -15.24 -11.58 -1.33
CA ARG A 39 -14.79 -10.32 -0.73
C ARG A 39 -15.71 -9.18 -1.14
N GLU A 40 -15.90 -8.23 -0.24
CA GLU A 40 -16.59 -6.97 -0.52
C GLU A 40 -15.58 -5.85 -0.79
N LYS A 41 -15.98 -4.89 -1.61
CA LYS A 41 -15.30 -3.62 -1.85
C LYS A 41 -16.31 -2.50 -1.71
N VAL A 42 -15.90 -1.43 -1.05
CA VAL A 42 -16.74 -0.25 -0.83
C VAL A 42 -16.18 0.94 -1.61
N HIS A 43 -17.07 1.75 -2.14
CA HIS A 43 -16.75 3.06 -2.71
C HIS A 43 -17.72 4.11 -2.19
N LEU A 44 -17.17 5.28 -1.81
CA LEU A 44 -17.97 6.48 -1.49
C LEU A 44 -17.83 7.50 -2.60
N HIS A 45 -18.96 7.94 -3.11
CA HIS A 45 -19.04 9.07 -4.03
C HIS A 45 -19.48 10.31 -3.25
N PHE A 46 -18.62 11.30 -3.17
CA PHE A 46 -18.85 12.55 -2.47
C PHE A 46 -19.41 13.61 -3.40
N ASP A 47 -20.18 14.54 -2.84
CA ASP A 47 -20.72 15.69 -3.56
C ASP A 47 -19.64 16.71 -3.95
N ASN A 48 -18.55 16.81 -3.18
CA ASN A 48 -17.43 17.71 -3.45
C ASN A 48 -16.07 17.04 -3.24
N ALA A 49 -15.00 17.65 -3.78
CA ALA A 49 -13.62 17.24 -3.59
C ALA A 49 -12.93 17.99 -2.43
N SER A 50 -13.54 19.07 -1.93
CA SER A 50 -13.04 19.90 -0.84
C SER A 50 -14.21 20.58 -0.13
N TYR A 51 -14.00 20.95 1.14
CA TYR A 51 -15.05 21.50 2.01
C TYR A 51 -14.53 22.66 2.83
N TYR A 52 -15.46 23.42 3.42
CA TYR A 52 -15.17 24.43 4.41
C TYR A 52 -15.68 24.00 5.77
N GLN A 53 -15.11 24.60 6.83
CA GLN A 53 -15.68 24.47 8.18
C GLN A 53 -17.16 24.86 8.18
N GLY A 54 -17.99 24.04 8.82
CA GLY A 54 -19.44 24.21 8.85
C GLY A 54 -20.20 23.60 7.65
N ASP A 55 -19.49 23.09 6.65
CA ASP A 55 -20.13 22.37 5.56
C ASP A 55 -20.55 20.96 6.00
N THR A 56 -21.38 20.34 5.17
CA THR A 56 -21.75 18.93 5.31
C THR A 56 -21.20 18.16 4.13
N ILE A 57 -20.46 17.10 4.38
CA ILE A 57 -20.01 16.15 3.38
C ILE A 57 -21.17 15.20 3.09
N TRP A 58 -21.72 15.26 1.90
CA TRP A 58 -22.73 14.31 1.45
C TRP A 58 -22.09 13.20 0.66
N PHE A 59 -22.53 11.98 0.87
CA PHE A 59 -21.98 10.85 0.12
C PHE A 59 -23.03 9.80 -0.20
N LYS A 60 -22.80 9.13 -1.32
CA LYS A 60 -23.47 7.89 -1.70
C LYS A 60 -22.47 6.74 -1.61
N ALA A 61 -22.87 5.67 -0.97
CA ALA A 61 -22.07 4.50 -0.76
C ALA A 61 -22.49 3.36 -1.68
N TYR A 62 -21.50 2.63 -2.18
CA TYR A 62 -21.65 1.44 -2.99
C TYR A 62 -20.80 0.33 -2.41
N ALA A 63 -21.41 -0.82 -2.14
CA ALA A 63 -20.72 -2.04 -1.76
C ALA A 63 -20.93 -3.07 -2.87
N VAL A 64 -19.84 -3.61 -3.38
CA VAL A 64 -19.84 -4.61 -4.45
C VAL A 64 -19.04 -5.84 -4.05
N THR A 65 -19.35 -6.99 -4.64
CA THR A 65 -18.52 -8.18 -4.56
C THR A 65 -17.33 -8.06 -5.49
N VAL A 66 -16.15 -8.44 -4.99
CA VAL A 66 -14.92 -8.45 -5.77
C VAL A 66 -14.98 -9.60 -6.79
N GLY A 67 -14.59 -9.31 -8.03
CA GLY A 67 -14.57 -10.28 -9.12
C GLY A 67 -15.66 -10.05 -10.16
N ASP A 68 -16.90 -9.84 -9.75
CA ASP A 68 -18.02 -9.57 -10.66
C ASP A 68 -18.53 -8.12 -10.61
N ASN A 69 -18.09 -7.35 -9.59
CA ASN A 69 -18.50 -5.97 -9.33
C ASN A 69 -20.03 -5.80 -9.20
N GLN A 70 -20.74 -6.86 -8.84
CA GLN A 70 -22.18 -6.78 -8.59
C GLN A 70 -22.43 -6.20 -7.20
N TYR A 71 -23.57 -5.53 -7.03
CA TYR A 71 -23.96 -5.00 -5.72
C TYR A 71 -24.04 -6.10 -4.67
N SER A 72 -23.26 -5.91 -3.59
CA SER A 72 -23.18 -6.88 -2.51
C SER A 72 -24.48 -6.95 -1.71
N ARG A 73 -24.83 -8.19 -1.32
CA ARG A 73 -25.93 -8.47 -0.38
C ARG A 73 -25.42 -9.06 0.92
N ILE A 74 -24.11 -9.17 1.09
CA ILE A 74 -23.45 -9.81 2.24
C ILE A 74 -23.64 -8.96 3.48
N SER A 75 -23.21 -7.69 3.41
CA SER A 75 -23.25 -6.76 4.54
C SER A 75 -24.40 -5.78 4.42
N LYS A 76 -25.07 -5.53 5.55
CA LYS A 76 -26.07 -4.47 5.65
C LYS A 76 -25.56 -3.21 6.34
N PRO A 77 -24.75 -3.28 7.41
CA PRO A 77 -24.14 -2.10 8.01
C PRO A 77 -22.82 -1.76 7.31
N LEU A 78 -22.69 -0.48 6.91
CA LEU A 78 -21.44 0.13 6.47
C LEU A 78 -20.98 1.10 7.57
N TYR A 79 -19.75 0.98 8.00
CA TYR A 79 -19.10 1.90 8.92
C TYR A 79 -18.38 2.98 8.12
N VAL A 80 -18.66 4.23 8.42
CA VAL A 80 -18.02 5.39 7.81
C VAL A 80 -17.42 6.23 8.93
N GLU A 81 -16.14 6.55 8.82
CA GLU A 81 -15.37 7.27 9.83
C GLU A 81 -14.71 8.49 9.22
N LEU A 82 -14.78 9.60 9.94
CA LEU A 82 -13.96 10.79 9.68
C LEU A 82 -12.78 10.79 10.65
N VAL A 83 -11.57 10.82 10.11
CA VAL A 83 -10.32 10.70 10.88
C VAL A 83 -9.49 11.96 10.68
N ASP A 84 -8.94 12.51 11.75
CA ASP A 84 -8.06 13.68 11.71
C ASP A 84 -6.61 13.30 11.31
N GLN A 85 -5.76 14.29 11.11
CA GLN A 85 -4.34 14.11 10.77
C GLN A 85 -3.53 13.37 11.86
N SER A 86 -4.06 13.29 13.07
CA SER A 86 -3.43 12.58 14.20
C SER A 86 -3.90 11.12 14.29
N GLY A 87 -4.83 10.70 13.42
CA GLY A 87 -5.41 9.37 13.43
C GLY A 87 -6.59 9.21 14.40
N ASN A 88 -7.11 10.29 14.98
CA ASN A 88 -8.27 10.21 15.86
C ASN A 88 -9.56 10.16 15.02
N ILE A 89 -10.48 9.30 15.42
CA ILE A 89 -11.81 9.24 14.82
C ILE A 89 -12.62 10.41 15.40
N MET A 90 -12.95 11.36 14.52
CA MET A 90 -13.73 12.54 14.88
C MET A 90 -15.23 12.26 14.85
N GLU A 91 -15.66 11.44 13.90
CA GLU A 91 -17.06 11.03 13.74
C GLU A 91 -17.11 9.60 13.19
N ARG A 92 -18.09 8.84 13.63
CA ARG A 92 -18.38 7.50 13.11
C ARG A 92 -19.88 7.36 12.89
N GLN A 93 -20.23 6.91 11.70
CA GLN A 93 -21.62 6.64 11.31
C GLN A 93 -21.78 5.18 10.90
N ILE A 94 -22.98 4.67 11.08
CA ILE A 94 -23.40 3.37 10.54
C ILE A 94 -24.48 3.63 9.50
N VAL A 95 -24.14 3.38 8.26
CA VAL A 95 -25.02 3.56 7.11
C VAL A 95 -25.66 2.22 6.77
N LYS A 96 -26.98 2.22 6.57
CA LYS A 96 -27.69 1.01 6.13
C LYS A 96 -27.50 0.82 4.63
N LEU A 97 -26.96 -0.32 4.22
CA LEU A 97 -26.92 -0.74 2.84
C LEU A 97 -28.20 -1.49 2.45
N VAL A 98 -28.82 -1.06 1.37
CA VAL A 98 -29.95 -1.73 0.73
C VAL A 98 -29.52 -2.11 -0.69
N ASN A 99 -29.47 -3.41 -0.96
CA ASN A 99 -28.94 -3.93 -2.23
C ASN A 99 -27.56 -3.33 -2.58
N GLY A 100 -26.64 -3.30 -1.61
CA GLY A 100 -25.29 -2.76 -1.80
C GLY A 100 -25.18 -1.24 -1.93
N GLN A 101 -26.24 -0.50 -1.71
CA GLN A 101 -26.24 0.97 -1.79
C GLN A 101 -26.70 1.60 -0.49
N GLY A 102 -26.14 2.76 -0.17
CA GLY A 102 -26.50 3.56 0.99
C GLY A 102 -26.17 5.03 0.75
N GLU A 103 -26.61 5.88 1.64
CA GLU A 103 -26.33 7.30 1.62
C GLU A 103 -26.13 7.83 3.04
N GLY A 104 -25.35 8.87 3.17
CA GLY A 104 -25.06 9.47 4.46
C GLY A 104 -24.48 10.86 4.33
N GLN A 105 -24.24 11.47 5.50
CA GLN A 105 -23.67 12.81 5.59
C GLN A 105 -22.78 12.91 6.81
N ILE A 106 -21.69 13.68 6.73
CA ILE A 106 -20.83 14.01 7.84
C ILE A 106 -20.86 15.53 8.01
N SER A 107 -21.22 16.01 9.20
CA SER A 107 -21.26 17.44 9.48
C SER A 107 -19.90 17.93 9.97
N LEU A 108 -19.28 18.85 9.24
CA LEU A 108 -18.04 19.50 9.64
C LEU A 108 -18.35 20.66 10.59
N ALA A 109 -18.21 20.43 11.90
CA ALA A 109 -18.43 21.50 12.87
C ALA A 109 -17.47 22.68 12.61
N ASN A 110 -17.91 23.90 12.92
CA ASN A 110 -17.07 25.11 12.81
C ASN A 110 -15.83 25.07 13.73
N THR A 111 -15.83 24.18 14.71
CA THR A 111 -14.71 23.94 15.64
C THR A 111 -13.64 23.00 15.09
N PHE A 112 -13.90 22.33 13.97
CA PHE A 112 -12.90 21.48 13.35
C PHE A 112 -11.74 22.32 12.83
N PHE A 113 -10.53 21.78 12.97
CA PHE A 113 -9.35 22.44 12.43
C PHE A 113 -9.38 22.41 10.91
N THR A 114 -8.74 23.40 10.29
CA THR A 114 -8.44 23.33 8.85
C THR A 114 -7.34 22.30 8.60
N GLY A 115 -7.40 21.64 7.47
CA GLY A 115 -6.40 20.65 7.09
C GLY A 115 -7.01 19.49 6.32
N TYR A 116 -6.35 18.35 6.36
CA TYR A 116 -6.77 17.16 5.64
C TYR A 116 -7.41 16.16 6.59
N TYR A 117 -8.59 15.69 6.22
CA TYR A 117 -9.31 14.66 6.94
C TYR A 117 -9.42 13.42 6.06
N GLU A 118 -9.24 12.26 6.63
CA GLU A 118 -9.43 10.99 5.94
C GLU A 118 -10.84 10.48 6.21
N VAL A 119 -11.59 10.15 5.15
CA VAL A 119 -12.85 9.41 5.26
C VAL A 119 -12.56 7.96 4.95
N ARG A 120 -12.82 7.08 5.91
CA ARG A 120 -12.71 5.62 5.78
C ARG A 120 -14.09 5.01 5.72
N ALA A 121 -14.26 3.96 4.90
CA ALA A 121 -15.50 3.19 4.89
C ALA A 121 -15.22 1.69 4.72
N TYR A 122 -15.89 0.88 5.52
CA TYR A 122 -15.71 -0.57 5.53
C TYR A 122 -16.94 -1.29 6.08
N THR A 123 -17.09 -2.56 5.72
CA THR A 123 -18.02 -3.48 6.36
C THR A 123 -17.30 -4.38 7.36
N LYS A 124 -17.98 -4.96 8.32
CA LYS A 124 -17.35 -5.93 9.24
C LYS A 124 -16.81 -7.17 8.50
N TRP A 125 -17.41 -7.52 7.38
CA TRP A 125 -16.95 -8.64 6.56
C TRP A 125 -15.56 -8.36 5.96
N MET A 126 -15.30 -7.12 5.53
CA MET A 126 -14.00 -6.71 4.99
C MET A 126 -12.86 -6.85 6.01
N LEU A 127 -13.14 -6.68 7.31
CA LEU A 127 -12.16 -6.83 8.39
C LEU A 127 -11.53 -8.24 8.48
N ALA A 128 -12.19 -9.24 7.88
CA ALA A 128 -11.68 -10.62 7.88
C ALA A 128 -10.60 -10.87 6.81
N PHE A 129 -10.31 -9.90 5.93
CA PHE A 129 -9.39 -10.06 4.81
C PHE A 129 -8.14 -9.19 4.99
N SER A 130 -8.13 -7.97 4.46
CA SER A 130 -6.98 -7.08 4.54
C SER A 130 -7.42 -5.65 4.86
N ASP A 131 -6.61 -4.92 5.60
CA ASP A 131 -6.83 -3.49 5.88
C ASP A 131 -6.72 -2.65 4.61
N ASP A 132 -6.03 -3.14 3.57
CA ASP A 132 -5.91 -2.46 2.27
C ASP A 132 -7.21 -2.46 1.45
N ASP A 133 -8.20 -3.26 1.85
CA ASP A 133 -9.49 -3.32 1.15
C ASP A 133 -10.45 -2.20 1.53
N TYR A 134 -10.16 -1.43 2.58
CA TYR A 134 -11.02 -0.34 3.01
C TYR A 134 -11.03 0.80 2.01
N PHE A 135 -12.18 1.43 1.86
CA PHE A 135 -12.23 2.71 1.18
C PHE A 135 -11.56 3.77 2.05
N SER A 136 -10.62 4.50 1.48
CA SER A 136 -9.99 5.66 2.10
C SER A 136 -9.88 6.80 1.09
N ARG A 137 -10.24 7.98 1.52
CA ARG A 137 -10.06 9.21 0.75
C ARG A 137 -9.77 10.39 1.67
N THR A 138 -8.70 11.09 1.38
CA THR A 138 -8.36 12.33 2.07
C THR A 138 -9.07 13.51 1.41
N LEU A 139 -9.74 14.32 2.23
CA LEU A 139 -10.48 15.50 1.83
C LEU A 139 -9.91 16.74 2.52
N PRO A 140 -9.60 17.82 1.79
CA PRO A 140 -9.18 19.09 2.39
C PRO A 140 -10.39 19.83 2.97
N VAL A 141 -10.21 20.37 4.18
CA VAL A 141 -11.18 21.23 4.86
C VAL A 141 -10.54 22.60 5.08
N TYR A 142 -11.13 23.61 4.49
CA TYR A 142 -10.66 24.98 4.53
C TYR A 142 -11.44 25.81 5.52
N ARG A 143 -10.83 26.93 5.94
CA ARG A 143 -11.51 27.93 6.76
C ARG A 143 -12.45 28.76 5.90
N ARG A 144 -13.67 28.92 6.37
CA ARG A 144 -14.60 29.90 5.78
C ARG A 144 -14.20 31.29 6.23
N THR A 145 -13.76 32.16 5.33
CA THR A 145 -13.54 33.56 5.62
C THR A 145 -14.90 34.24 5.66
N ILE A 146 -15.38 34.60 6.84
CA ILE A 146 -16.57 35.42 6.99
C ILE A 146 -16.13 36.85 6.66
N GLY A 147 -16.53 37.39 5.52
CA GLY A 147 -16.33 38.79 5.18
C GLY A 147 -17.09 39.64 6.18
N THR A 148 -16.43 40.52 6.91
CA THR A 148 -17.08 41.59 7.64
C THR A 148 -17.44 42.69 6.68
N THR A 149 -18.62 43.26 6.85
CA THR A 149 -19.24 44.29 6.00
C THR A 149 -18.44 45.60 5.89
N ASN A 150 -17.31 45.75 6.55
CA ASN A 150 -16.49 46.97 6.59
C ASN A 150 -15.11 46.85 5.97
N GLY A 151 -14.86 45.90 5.08
CA GLY A 151 -13.60 45.82 4.35
C GLY A 151 -12.34 45.54 5.19
N GLU A 152 -12.47 45.52 6.50
CA GLU A 152 -11.40 45.11 7.39
C GLU A 152 -11.32 43.57 7.37
N ARG A 153 -10.28 43.07 6.69
CA ARG A 153 -9.86 41.67 6.85
C ARG A 153 -9.47 41.48 8.32
N GLN A 154 -10.41 41.08 9.15
CA GLN A 154 -10.01 40.40 10.38
C GLN A 154 -9.38 39.08 9.92
N ILE A 155 -8.07 39.10 9.81
CA ILE A 155 -7.28 37.90 9.94
C ILE A 155 -7.58 37.45 11.37
N ALA A 156 -8.63 36.59 11.53
CA ALA A 156 -8.84 35.94 12.79
C ALA A 156 -7.53 35.17 13.05
N GLU A 157 -6.70 35.74 13.95
CA GLU A 157 -5.52 35.04 14.40
C GLU A 157 -5.94 33.64 14.79
N TYR A 158 -5.33 32.66 14.14
CA TYR A 158 -5.48 31.27 14.45
C TYR A 158 -4.95 31.08 15.87
N ARG A 159 -5.85 31.21 16.84
CA ARG A 159 -5.56 30.76 18.19
C ARG A 159 -5.52 29.25 18.14
N MET A 160 -4.33 28.70 17.90
CA MET A 160 -4.09 27.32 18.27
C MET A 160 -4.50 27.17 19.72
N ASP A 161 -5.37 26.22 20.00
CA ASP A 161 -5.67 25.82 21.37
C ASP A 161 -4.34 25.63 22.11
N ASP A 162 -4.26 26.20 23.31
CA ASP A 162 -3.05 26.13 24.14
C ASP A 162 -2.62 24.67 24.40
N SER A 163 -3.53 23.70 24.30
CA SER A 163 -3.22 22.27 24.32
C SER A 163 -2.36 21.82 23.15
N MET A 164 -2.49 22.46 21.98
CA MET A 164 -1.60 22.20 20.83
C MET A 164 -0.24 22.89 20.97
N LYS A 165 -0.16 23.99 21.69
CA LYS A 165 1.12 24.66 22.01
C LYS A 165 1.97 23.85 22.98
N GLN A 166 1.32 23.01 23.80
CA GLN A 166 1.98 22.16 24.80
C GLN A 166 2.37 20.79 24.25
N ARG A 167 1.89 20.41 23.06
CA ARG A 167 2.52 19.25 22.37
C ARG A 167 3.98 19.61 22.17
N PRO A 168 4.94 18.79 22.66
CA PRO A 168 6.34 19.02 22.36
C PRO A 168 6.40 19.29 20.86
N ARG A 169 6.95 20.44 20.46
CA ARG A 169 7.32 20.66 19.07
C ARG A 169 8.26 19.51 18.75
N GLU A 170 7.70 18.40 18.29
CA GLU A 170 8.51 17.33 17.76
C GLU A 170 9.35 18.01 16.70
N LYS A 171 10.65 17.90 16.92
CA LYS A 171 11.68 18.65 16.21
C LYS A 171 11.35 18.72 14.75
N LEU A 172 11.09 19.94 14.25
CA LEU A 172 10.97 20.24 12.82
C LEU A 172 11.97 19.37 12.05
N GLY A 173 11.47 18.64 11.05
CA GLY A 173 12.32 17.84 10.20
C GLY A 173 12.53 16.39 10.66
N VAL A 174 11.58 15.73 11.29
CA VAL A 174 11.61 14.26 11.37
C VAL A 174 11.23 13.71 10.00
N LEU A 175 12.24 13.20 9.30
CA LEU A 175 12.06 12.49 8.04
C LEU A 175 11.83 11.01 8.35
N ASN A 176 10.75 10.44 7.86
CA ASN A 176 10.51 9.01 7.80
C ASN A 176 10.83 8.51 6.40
N VAL A 177 11.57 7.42 6.32
CA VAL A 177 11.87 6.73 5.07
C VAL A 177 11.43 5.28 5.21
N ARG A 178 10.66 4.81 4.24
CA ARG A 178 10.25 3.41 4.14
C ARG A 178 10.78 2.83 2.85
N PHE A 179 11.17 1.56 2.90
CA PHE A 179 11.70 0.82 1.77
C PHE A 179 10.80 -0.35 1.42
N TYR A 180 10.56 -0.53 0.13
CA TYR A 180 9.66 -1.53 -0.43
C TYR A 180 10.41 -2.35 -1.48
N PRO A 181 11.04 -3.46 -1.11
CA PRO A 181 11.61 -4.38 -2.10
C PRO A 181 10.51 -4.92 -3.03
N GLU A 182 10.76 -4.93 -4.35
CA GLU A 182 9.78 -5.35 -5.37
C GLU A 182 9.16 -6.73 -5.10
N SER A 183 9.93 -7.65 -4.52
CA SER A 183 9.48 -8.99 -4.16
C SER A 183 8.97 -9.12 -2.71
N GLY A 184 8.77 -8.00 -2.01
CA GLY A 184 8.39 -7.97 -0.59
C GLY A 184 9.55 -8.17 0.36
N THR A 185 10.59 -8.92 0.00
CA THR A 185 11.82 -9.14 0.79
C THR A 185 13.07 -8.91 -0.06
N LEU A 186 14.19 -8.71 0.61
CA LEU A 186 15.51 -8.73 -0.01
C LEU A 186 16.10 -10.14 0.11
N VAL A 187 16.72 -10.63 -0.97
CA VAL A 187 17.40 -11.93 -0.99
C VAL A 187 18.87 -11.72 -1.29
N LYS A 188 19.74 -12.27 -0.46
CA LYS A 188 21.19 -12.14 -0.59
C LYS A 188 21.68 -12.55 -1.98
N GLY A 189 22.51 -11.71 -2.59
CA GLY A 189 23.11 -11.95 -3.90
C GLY A 189 22.16 -11.81 -5.08
N VAL A 190 20.89 -11.45 -4.85
CA VAL A 190 19.88 -11.27 -5.91
C VAL A 190 19.60 -9.78 -6.13
N PRO A 191 19.87 -9.23 -7.33
CA PRO A 191 19.54 -7.85 -7.63
C PRO A 191 18.05 -7.60 -7.52
N THR A 192 17.65 -6.61 -6.71
CA THR A 192 16.25 -6.28 -6.41
C THR A 192 16.02 -4.79 -6.63
N VAL A 193 14.90 -4.42 -7.26
CA VAL A 193 14.41 -3.05 -7.28
C VAL A 193 13.83 -2.73 -5.92
N ILE A 194 14.25 -1.62 -5.34
CA ILE A 194 13.72 -1.12 -4.07
C ILE A 194 13.02 0.19 -4.34
N GLY A 195 11.71 0.21 -4.16
CA GLY A 195 10.95 1.44 -4.03
C GLY A 195 11.19 2.05 -2.65
N PHE A 196 11.17 3.36 -2.55
CA PHE A 196 11.19 4.04 -1.27
C PHE A 196 10.29 5.26 -1.27
N GLU A 197 9.82 5.62 -0.09
CA GLU A 197 9.05 6.83 0.14
C GLU A 197 9.65 7.64 1.28
N THR A 198 9.52 8.95 1.18
CA THR A 198 10.02 9.90 2.17
C THR A 198 8.89 10.84 2.60
N LEU A 199 8.61 10.83 3.89
CA LEU A 199 7.54 11.60 4.49
C LEU A 199 8.10 12.45 5.63
N SER A 200 7.90 13.73 5.58
CA SER A 200 8.12 14.63 6.71
C SER A 200 6.81 14.87 7.42
N ARG A 201 6.83 14.82 8.75
CA ARG A 201 5.64 15.09 9.56
C ARG A 201 5.05 16.48 9.33
N ASP A 202 5.91 17.45 9.03
CA ASP A 202 5.51 18.86 8.92
C ASP A 202 5.14 19.27 7.50
N SER A 203 5.68 18.57 6.48
CA SER A 203 5.58 18.98 5.07
C SER A 203 4.91 17.94 4.19
N GLY A 204 4.48 16.79 4.75
CA GLY A 204 3.96 15.67 3.96
C GLY A 204 5.07 14.99 3.14
N TRP A 205 4.78 14.64 1.92
CA TRP A 205 5.73 14.03 0.99
C TRP A 205 6.83 15.02 0.62
N VAL A 206 8.09 14.64 0.75
CA VAL A 206 9.24 15.51 0.49
C VAL A 206 10.23 14.88 -0.47
N ASN A 207 10.71 15.67 -1.42
CA ASN A 207 11.76 15.22 -2.32
C ASN A 207 13.12 15.31 -1.63
N VAL A 208 13.92 14.25 -1.77
CA VAL A 208 15.23 14.13 -1.16
C VAL A 208 16.25 13.57 -2.14
N SER A 209 17.52 13.83 -1.84
CA SER A 209 18.67 13.18 -2.46
C SER A 209 19.56 12.62 -1.37
N GLY A 210 20.20 11.49 -1.65
CA GLY A 210 21.06 10.81 -0.71
C GLY A 210 22.02 9.86 -1.40
N VAL A 211 22.68 9.03 -0.60
CA VAL A 211 23.64 8.04 -1.08
C VAL A 211 23.35 6.71 -0.38
N LEU A 212 23.30 5.64 -1.16
CA LEU A 212 23.31 4.29 -0.63
C LEU A 212 24.73 3.96 -0.20
N LEU A 213 24.89 3.51 1.04
CA LEU A 213 26.14 3.11 1.65
C LEU A 213 26.12 1.62 1.97
N ASP A 214 27.26 0.96 1.82
CA ASP A 214 27.43 -0.40 2.32
C ASP A 214 27.52 -0.43 3.86
N ALA A 215 27.73 -1.62 4.43
CA ALA A 215 27.84 -1.80 5.87
C ALA A 215 29.10 -1.19 6.49
N ASP A 216 30.09 -0.83 5.68
CA ASP A 216 31.33 -0.16 6.08
C ASP A 216 31.31 1.35 5.81
N ASN A 217 30.13 1.88 5.43
CA ASN A 217 29.87 3.26 5.05
C ASN A 217 30.57 3.71 3.74
N ASN A 218 30.95 2.78 2.86
CA ASN A 218 31.43 3.14 1.55
C ASN A 218 30.26 3.49 0.63
N PRO A 219 30.36 4.54 -0.19
CA PRO A 219 29.31 4.92 -1.10
C PRO A 219 29.16 3.91 -2.24
N LEU A 220 27.95 3.42 -2.46
CA LEU A 220 27.63 2.51 -3.55
C LEU A 220 27.01 3.23 -4.75
N MET A 221 26.02 4.07 -4.51
CA MET A 221 25.34 4.81 -5.57
C MET A 221 24.51 5.98 -5.03
N PRO A 222 24.26 7.02 -5.85
CA PRO A 222 23.31 8.07 -5.50
C PRO A 222 21.87 7.53 -5.51
N VAL A 223 21.03 8.07 -4.63
CA VAL A 223 19.61 7.76 -4.49
C VAL A 223 18.84 9.08 -4.46
N SER A 224 17.77 9.19 -5.23
CA SER A 224 16.91 10.38 -5.23
C SER A 224 15.46 10.02 -5.45
N THR A 225 14.58 10.86 -4.92
CA THR A 225 13.15 10.79 -5.23
C THR A 225 12.91 11.28 -6.67
N ILE A 226 11.89 10.72 -7.30
CA ILE A 226 11.50 11.04 -8.68
C ILE A 226 10.24 11.90 -8.68
N HIS A 227 9.27 11.58 -7.80
CA HIS A 227 7.98 12.24 -7.72
C HIS A 227 7.40 12.10 -6.31
N ASP A 228 6.89 13.20 -5.75
CA ASP A 228 6.15 13.25 -4.48
C ASP A 228 6.76 12.39 -3.36
N GLY A 229 8.04 12.58 -3.11
CA GLY A 229 8.75 11.83 -2.06
C GLY A 229 9.01 10.36 -2.38
N MET A 230 8.68 9.88 -3.57
CA MET A 230 8.91 8.49 -4.00
C MET A 230 10.09 8.37 -4.96
N GLY A 231 10.81 7.27 -4.85
CA GLY A 231 11.93 6.95 -5.73
C GLY A 231 12.19 5.46 -5.80
N THR A 232 13.10 5.06 -6.69
CA THR A 232 13.52 3.67 -6.84
C THR A 232 15.02 3.58 -7.09
N PHE A 233 15.63 2.48 -6.68
CA PHE A 233 16.99 2.11 -7.03
C PHE A 233 17.14 0.59 -7.05
N VAL A 234 18.20 0.10 -7.72
CA VAL A 234 18.52 -1.34 -7.76
C VAL A 234 19.66 -1.61 -6.79
N TYR A 235 19.49 -2.64 -5.96
CA TYR A 235 20.52 -3.05 -5.00
C TYR A 235 20.66 -4.57 -4.95
N THR A 236 21.90 -5.04 -4.83
CA THR A 236 22.20 -6.47 -4.59
C THR A 236 22.66 -6.63 -3.14
N PRO A 237 21.83 -7.24 -2.26
CA PRO A 237 22.15 -7.36 -0.86
C PRO A 237 23.35 -8.28 -0.60
N GLY A 238 24.23 -7.86 0.32
CA GLY A 238 25.30 -8.67 0.88
C GLY A 238 24.94 -9.32 2.22
N ASP A 239 25.96 -9.70 2.99
CA ASP A 239 25.80 -10.32 4.31
C ASP A 239 25.31 -9.34 5.38
N ARG A 240 25.66 -8.08 5.24
CA ARG A 240 25.33 -7.02 6.18
C ARG A 240 24.41 -6.00 5.50
N PRO A 241 23.41 -5.46 6.23
CA PRO A 241 22.48 -4.50 5.67
C PRO A 241 23.18 -3.19 5.29
N ALA A 242 22.82 -2.65 4.14
CA ALA A 242 23.17 -1.31 3.68
C ALA A 242 22.28 -0.25 4.33
N SER A 243 22.63 1.01 4.13
CA SER A 243 21.82 2.16 4.58
C SER A 243 21.78 3.25 3.52
N VAL A 244 20.67 4.01 3.49
CA VAL A 244 20.58 5.23 2.70
C VAL A 244 20.84 6.43 3.61
N GLU A 245 21.86 7.22 3.30
CA GLU A 245 22.15 8.48 3.97
C GLU A 245 21.52 9.63 3.20
N ILE A 246 20.70 10.41 3.88
CA ILE A 246 19.95 11.54 3.31
C ILE A 246 20.29 12.80 4.10
N ASP A 247 20.55 13.89 3.39
CA ASP A 247 20.63 15.23 3.97
C ASP A 247 19.25 15.89 3.91
N TYR A 248 18.67 16.16 5.08
CA TYR A 248 17.38 16.81 5.18
C TYR A 248 17.35 17.82 6.31
N GLY A 249 17.02 19.08 5.97
CA GLY A 249 17.00 20.18 6.93
C GLY A 249 18.39 20.47 7.52
N GLY A 250 19.45 20.33 6.73
CA GLY A 250 20.84 20.53 7.13
C GLY A 250 21.39 19.49 8.11
N LYS A 251 20.73 18.33 8.18
CA LYS A 251 21.16 17.20 9.01
C LYS A 251 21.24 15.93 8.21
N ARG A 252 22.36 15.25 8.29
CA ARG A 252 22.52 13.91 7.75
C ARG A 252 21.84 12.89 8.63
N ARG A 253 21.11 11.99 7.99
CA ARG A 253 20.38 10.90 8.62
C ARG A 253 20.57 9.63 7.84
N SER A 254 20.82 8.54 8.56
CA SER A 254 20.99 7.23 7.98
C SER A 254 19.74 6.38 8.23
N PHE A 255 19.24 5.74 7.18
CA PHE A 255 18.08 4.87 7.19
C PHE A 255 18.50 3.48 6.71
N ARG A 256 18.41 2.51 7.60
CA ARG A 256 18.84 1.14 7.32
C ARG A 256 17.86 0.44 6.39
N LEU A 257 18.36 -0.25 5.36
CA LEU A 257 17.57 -1.13 4.53
C LEU A 257 17.05 -2.35 5.32
N PRO A 258 15.93 -2.98 4.87
CA PRO A 258 15.49 -4.26 5.40
C PRO A 258 16.60 -5.30 5.37
N LYS A 259 16.61 -6.22 6.31
CA LYS A 259 17.55 -7.34 6.34
C LYS A 259 17.24 -8.28 5.18
N ALA A 260 18.28 -8.71 4.46
CA ALA A 260 18.12 -9.71 3.42
C ALA A 260 18.05 -11.13 4.00
N ASP A 261 17.19 -11.95 3.40
CA ASP A 261 17.15 -13.38 3.65
C ASP A 261 18.34 -14.08 2.98
N ALA A 262 18.91 -15.07 3.63
CA ALA A 262 20.05 -15.82 3.09
C ALA A 262 19.63 -16.64 1.86
N ASP A 263 18.45 -17.26 1.96
CA ASP A 263 17.86 -18.13 0.96
C ASP A 263 16.50 -17.59 0.54
N GLY A 264 16.14 -17.75 -0.74
CA GLY A 264 14.83 -17.32 -1.21
C GLY A 264 14.76 -17.07 -2.70
N TYR A 265 13.60 -16.58 -3.09
CA TYR A 265 13.28 -16.22 -4.45
C TYR A 265 12.95 -14.74 -4.54
N ASN A 266 13.27 -14.14 -5.67
CA ASN A 266 12.87 -12.79 -6.02
C ASN A 266 12.00 -12.83 -7.28
N VAL A 267 10.92 -12.09 -7.29
CA VAL A 267 10.03 -11.92 -8.43
C VAL A 267 10.11 -10.48 -8.89
N ARG A 268 10.49 -10.29 -10.16
CA ARG A 268 10.53 -8.99 -10.82
C ARG A 268 9.48 -8.94 -11.92
N VAL A 269 8.69 -7.87 -11.94
CA VAL A 269 7.63 -7.66 -12.92
C VAL A 269 7.92 -6.40 -13.73
N ASN A 270 8.08 -6.55 -15.04
CA ASN A 270 8.16 -5.42 -15.95
C ASN A 270 6.89 -5.38 -16.81
N VAL A 271 6.31 -4.20 -16.93
CA VAL A 271 5.15 -3.98 -17.80
C VAL A 271 5.64 -3.48 -19.15
N ARG A 272 5.26 -4.16 -20.21
CA ARG A 272 5.51 -3.73 -21.60
C ARG A 272 4.20 -3.82 -22.38
N ASP A 273 3.76 -2.70 -22.88
CA ASP A 273 2.49 -2.60 -23.59
C ASP A 273 1.35 -3.30 -22.81
N ASP A 274 0.80 -4.39 -23.35
CA ASP A 274 -0.27 -5.17 -22.74
C ASP A 274 0.23 -6.46 -22.06
N MET A 275 1.54 -6.60 -21.84
CA MET A 275 2.14 -7.82 -21.28
C MET A 275 2.93 -7.54 -20.00
N PHE A 276 2.99 -8.57 -19.16
CA PHE A 276 3.86 -8.62 -18.00
C PHE A 276 5.04 -9.56 -18.26
N ASP A 277 6.26 -9.01 -18.26
CA ASP A 277 7.47 -9.81 -18.22
C ASP A 277 7.81 -10.13 -16.76
N VAL A 278 7.66 -11.38 -16.37
CA VAL A 278 7.94 -11.83 -15.01
C VAL A 278 9.22 -12.63 -14.99
N THR A 279 10.19 -12.15 -14.23
CA THR A 279 11.46 -12.83 -13.98
C THR A 279 11.49 -13.34 -12.55
N VAL A 280 11.71 -14.66 -12.39
CA VAL A 280 11.91 -15.27 -11.09
C VAL A 280 13.40 -15.60 -10.94
N SER A 281 14.04 -15.13 -9.87
CA SER A 281 15.42 -15.38 -9.55
C SER A 281 15.52 -16.02 -8.17
N ARG A 282 16.60 -16.78 -7.92
CA ARG A 282 16.87 -17.38 -6.60
C ARG A 282 18.27 -17.06 -6.12
N SER A 283 18.49 -17.13 -4.80
CA SER A 283 19.86 -17.10 -4.27
C SER A 283 20.65 -18.34 -4.68
N ALA A 284 21.96 -18.22 -4.72
CA ALA A 284 22.86 -19.34 -5.08
C ALA A 284 22.74 -20.53 -4.12
N THR A 285 22.32 -20.27 -2.88
CA THR A 285 22.18 -21.27 -1.80
C THR A 285 20.79 -21.94 -1.80
N THR A 286 19.80 -21.34 -2.45
CA THR A 286 18.44 -21.90 -2.51
C THR A 286 18.39 -23.13 -3.40
N ALA A 287 17.97 -24.25 -2.84
CA ALA A 287 17.79 -25.50 -3.61
C ALA A 287 16.74 -25.34 -4.71
N ALA A 288 16.98 -25.99 -5.86
CA ALA A 288 16.00 -26.04 -6.93
C ALA A 288 14.78 -26.86 -6.47
N GLN A 289 13.60 -26.32 -6.67
CA GLN A 289 12.32 -26.98 -6.38
C GLN A 289 11.28 -26.57 -7.42
N PRO A 290 10.23 -27.37 -7.63
CA PRO A 290 9.12 -26.98 -8.48
C PRO A 290 8.48 -25.69 -7.97
N LEU A 291 8.31 -24.72 -8.84
CA LEU A 291 7.69 -23.42 -8.54
C LEU A 291 6.54 -23.15 -9.51
N ALA A 292 5.59 -22.38 -9.06
CA ALA A 292 4.56 -21.80 -9.91
C ALA A 292 4.31 -20.34 -9.50
N LEU A 293 4.10 -19.52 -10.51
CA LEU A 293 3.63 -18.14 -10.35
C LEU A 293 2.11 -18.16 -10.40
N PHE A 294 1.46 -17.86 -9.27
CA PHE A 294 0.01 -17.70 -9.22
C PHE A 294 -0.38 -16.27 -9.58
N VAL A 295 -1.37 -16.16 -10.48
CA VAL A 295 -1.89 -14.87 -10.94
C VAL A 295 -3.24 -14.61 -10.27
N PHE A 296 -3.33 -13.47 -9.62
CA PHE A 296 -4.56 -12.96 -9.01
C PHE A 296 -4.97 -11.66 -9.69
N ALA A 297 -6.24 -11.52 -10.01
CA ALA A 297 -6.82 -10.26 -10.46
C ALA A 297 -7.90 -9.82 -9.48
N GLN A 298 -7.79 -8.60 -8.97
CA GLN A 298 -8.73 -8.06 -7.97
C GLN A 298 -8.96 -9.01 -6.78
N GLY A 299 -7.90 -9.68 -6.32
CA GLY A 299 -7.98 -10.64 -5.22
C GLY A 299 -8.60 -12.00 -5.57
N GLN A 300 -8.94 -12.25 -6.84
CA GLN A 300 -9.45 -13.53 -7.34
C GLN A 300 -8.34 -14.34 -8.00
N PRO A 301 -8.18 -15.64 -7.68
CA PRO A 301 -7.21 -16.48 -8.34
C PRO A 301 -7.64 -16.78 -9.78
N CYS A 302 -6.81 -16.38 -10.75
CA CYS A 302 -7.09 -16.54 -12.18
C CYS A 302 -6.46 -17.81 -12.76
N SER A 303 -5.14 -17.90 -12.62
CA SER A 303 -4.34 -18.98 -13.22
C SER A 303 -3.02 -19.15 -12.48
N TYR A 304 -2.22 -20.12 -12.92
CA TYR A 304 -0.82 -20.21 -12.54
C TYR A 304 0.04 -20.54 -13.76
N VAL A 305 1.33 -20.20 -13.67
CA VAL A 305 2.34 -20.54 -14.67
C VAL A 305 3.46 -21.30 -13.96
N PRO A 306 3.78 -22.55 -14.36
CA PRO A 306 4.95 -23.26 -13.85
C PRO A 306 6.23 -22.48 -14.20
N VAL A 307 7.16 -22.41 -13.25
CA VAL A 307 8.44 -21.69 -13.41
C VAL A 307 9.57 -22.71 -13.45
N ALA A 308 10.36 -22.68 -14.52
CA ALA A 308 11.61 -23.42 -14.63
C ALA A 308 12.77 -22.49 -14.21
N LEU A 309 13.59 -22.93 -13.22
CA LEU A 309 14.77 -22.21 -12.69
C LEU A 309 16.04 -23.00 -12.89
#